data_68e903fcbdf59dc8e3baf6d2ed529048
#
_entry.id   68e903fcbdf59dc8e3baf6d2ed529048
#
_cell.length_a   1.000
_cell.length_b   1.000
_cell.length_c   1.000
_cell.angle_alpha   90.00
_cell.angle_beta   90.00
_cell.angle_gamma   90.00
#
_symmetry.space_group_name_H-M   'P 1'
#
loop_
_entity.id
_entity.type
_entity.pdbx_description
1 polymer ?
#
loop_
_entity_poly.entity_id
_entity_poly.type
_entity_poly.pdbx_seq_one_letter_code
_entity_poly.pdbx_strand_id
1 'polypeptide(L)' 'ELYRGAEYMVDFLPKVKIEIVVSDDIVDTCVDTIIRTAQTGKIGDGKIFVFDVARVIRIRTGEEDDAAI' A
#
# COMPACT_ATOMS: atom_id res chain seq x y z
N GLU A 1 8.44 -19.09 24.53
CA GLU A 1 8.51 -18.63 24.27
C GLU A 1 8.41 -17.77 24.64
N LEU A 2 8.52 -17.51 24.99
CA LEU A 2 8.35 -16.58 25.18
C LEU A 2 8.54 -15.71 25.00
N TYR A 3 9.52 -15.50 25.21
CA TYR A 3 9.82 -14.39 24.87
C TYR A 3 9.02 -13.65 24.24
N ARG A 4 8.68 -13.83 24.13
CA ARG A 4 7.78 -13.68 23.04
C ARG A 4 6.61 -12.83 23.37
N GLY A 5 6.20 -12.75 24.59
CA GLY A 5 5.09 -11.93 24.96
C GLY A 5 5.28 -10.47 24.59
N ALA A 6 6.50 -9.97 24.77
CA ALA A 6 6.77 -8.57 24.44
C ALA A 6 6.63 -8.31 22.95
N GLU A 7 7.04 -9.26 22.14
CA GLU A 7 6.93 -9.12 20.69
C GLU A 7 5.49 -9.04 20.25
N TYR A 8 4.65 -9.85 20.84
CA TYR A 8 3.25 -9.91 20.46
C TYR A 8 2.51 -8.62 20.80
N MET A 9 2.90 -8.01 21.88
CA MET A 9 2.21 -6.79 22.30
C MET A 9 2.39 -5.65 21.31
N VAL A 10 3.53 -5.62 20.63
CA VAL A 10 3.80 -4.57 19.64
C VAL A 10 2.81 -4.66 18.48
N ASP A 11 2.35 -5.86 18.19
CA ASP A 11 1.51 -6.09 17.03
C ASP A 11 0.07 -5.67 17.23
N PHE A 12 -0.29 -5.25 18.43
CA PHE A 12 -1.67 -4.89 18.71
C PHE A 12 -1.99 -3.44 18.43
N LEU A 13 -1.02 -2.66 17.99
CA LEU A 13 -1.29 -1.28 17.62
C LEU A 13 -2.10 -1.26 16.32
N PRO A 14 -3.19 -0.51 16.30
CA PRO A 14 -4.00 -0.43 15.08
C PRO A 14 -3.21 0.15 13.92
N LYS A 15 -3.42 -0.40 12.76
CA LYS A 15 -2.79 0.05 11.53
C LYS A 15 -3.83 0.08 10.43
N VAL A 16 -3.60 0.92 9.44
CA VAL A 16 -4.44 0.97 8.24
C VAL A 16 -3.58 0.59 7.05
N LYS A 17 -4.07 -0.35 6.26
CA LYS A 17 -3.43 -0.75 5.02
C LYS A 17 -4.27 -0.26 3.86
N ILE A 18 -3.64 0.45 2.93
CA ILE A 18 -4.29 0.96 1.74
C ILE A 18 -3.64 0.32 0.54
N GLU A 19 -4.45 -0.17 -0.38
CA GLU A 19 -3.97 -0.77 -1.62
C GLU A 19 -4.50 0.04 -2.79
N ILE A 20 -3.61 0.42 -3.70
CA ILE A 20 -3.95 1.25 -4.84
C ILE A 20 -3.30 0.63 -6.07
N VAL A 21 -4.07 0.45 -7.13
CA VAL A 21 -3.56 -0.03 -8.41
C VAL A 21 -3.67 1.11 -9.41
N VAL A 22 -2.56 1.45 -10.03
CA VAL A 22 -2.48 2.59 -10.95
C VAL A 22 -1.65 2.20 -12.17
N SER A 23 -1.78 2.98 -13.24
CA SER A 23 -0.92 2.84 -14.41
C SER A 23 0.50 3.24 -14.06
N ASP A 24 1.46 2.65 -14.75
CA ASP A 24 2.88 2.88 -14.47
C ASP A 24 3.27 4.36 -14.54
N ASP A 25 2.65 5.10 -15.43
CA ASP A 25 3.02 6.49 -15.68
C ASP A 25 2.62 7.44 -14.54
N ILE A 26 1.80 7.00 -13.60
CA ILE A 26 1.40 7.87 -12.49
C ILE A 26 1.87 7.35 -11.13
N VAL A 27 2.68 6.29 -11.10
CA VAL A 27 3.14 5.71 -9.84
C VAL A 27 3.91 6.73 -9.01
N ASP A 28 4.86 7.43 -9.62
CA ASP A 28 5.68 8.39 -8.88
C ASP A 28 4.84 9.53 -8.35
N THR A 29 3.89 10.03 -9.13
CA THR A 29 2.99 11.08 -8.67
C THR A 29 2.14 10.61 -7.51
N CYS A 30 1.67 9.37 -7.57
CA CYS A 30 0.88 8.78 -6.50
C CYS A 30 1.70 8.67 -5.21
N VAL A 31 2.91 8.15 -5.30
CA VAL A 31 3.81 8.00 -4.15
C VAL A 31 4.10 9.38 -3.54
N ASP A 32 4.46 10.35 -4.36
CA ASP A 32 4.76 11.70 -3.86
C ASP A 32 3.56 12.33 -3.17
N THR A 33 2.37 12.13 -3.73
CA THR A 33 1.16 12.68 -3.15
C THR A 33 0.89 12.08 -1.78
N ILE A 34 1.07 10.76 -1.65
CA ILE A 34 0.88 10.09 -0.37
C ILE A 34 1.88 10.61 0.67
N ILE A 35 3.13 10.73 0.27
CA ILE A 35 4.17 11.22 1.19
C ILE A 35 3.81 12.62 1.68
N ARG A 36 3.50 13.54 0.76
CA ARG A 36 3.18 14.91 1.14
C ARG A 36 1.97 15.00 2.04
N THR A 37 1.01 14.10 1.86
CA THR A 37 -0.22 14.14 2.62
C THR A 37 -0.10 13.50 3.99
N ALA A 38 0.65 12.40 4.07
CA ALA A 38 0.70 11.57 5.27
C ALA A 38 1.91 11.84 6.16
N GLN A 39 2.95 12.48 5.64
CA GLN A 39 4.20 12.65 6.36
C GLN A 39 4.04 13.65 7.50
N THR A 40 4.38 13.23 8.71
CA THR A 40 4.43 14.11 9.87
C THR A 40 5.86 14.30 10.38
N GLY A 41 6.78 13.45 9.92
CA GLY A 41 8.16 13.44 10.41
C GLY A 41 8.33 12.67 11.70
N LYS A 42 7.28 12.03 12.17
CA LYS A 42 7.31 11.28 13.44
C LYS A 42 7.27 9.79 13.16
N ILE A 43 7.71 9.03 14.16
CA ILE A 43 7.59 7.58 14.11
C ILE A 43 6.12 7.22 14.00
N GLY A 44 5.79 6.32 13.10
CA GLY A 44 4.41 5.90 12.88
C GLY A 44 3.80 6.39 11.59
N ASP A 45 4.52 7.20 10.81
CA ASP A 45 4.03 7.66 9.51
C ASP A 45 3.76 6.50 8.55
N GLY A 46 4.47 5.39 8.71
CA GLY A 46 4.21 4.21 7.91
C GLY A 46 5.18 4.05 6.75
N LYS A 47 4.81 3.15 5.85
CA LYS A 47 5.66 2.78 4.73
C LYS A 47 4.82 2.60 3.48
N ILE A 48 5.46 2.77 2.34
CA ILE A 48 4.86 2.50 1.04
C ILE A 48 5.66 1.38 0.39
N PHE A 49 4.95 0.36 -0.05
CA PHE A 49 5.54 -0.73 -0.84
C PHE A 49 4.98 -0.64 -2.24
N VAL A 50 5.84 -0.69 -3.23
CA VAL A 50 5.44 -0.65 -4.64
C VAL A 50 5.70 -2.02 -5.25
N PHE A 51 4.67 -2.63 -5.79
CA PHE A 51 4.77 -3.94 -6.42
C PHE A 51 4.33 -3.85 -7.87
N ASP A 52 4.95 -4.63 -8.71
CA ASP A 52 4.47 -4.83 -10.06
C ASP A 52 3.26 -5.73 -10.03
N VAL A 53 2.21 -5.31 -10.73
CA VAL A 53 1.01 -6.12 -10.90
C VAL A 53 1.09 -6.76 -12.27
N ALA A 54 1.18 -8.08 -12.30
CA ALA A 54 1.37 -8.79 -13.57
C ALA A 54 0.17 -8.64 -14.49
N ARG A 55 -1.04 -8.70 -13.93
CA ARG A 55 -2.26 -8.61 -14.71
C ARG A 55 -3.38 -8.03 -13.86
N VAL A 56 -4.23 -7.23 -14.48
CA VAL A 56 -5.47 -6.75 -13.89
C VAL A 56 -6.59 -7.14 -14.84
N ILE A 57 -7.65 -7.71 -14.31
CA ILE A 57 -8.77 -8.16 -15.12
C ILE A 57 -10.06 -7.66 -14.47
N ARG A 58 -10.85 -6.93 -15.24
CA ARG A 58 -12.17 -6.50 -14.75
C ARG A 58 -13.14 -7.65 -14.98
N ILE A 59 -13.70 -8.15 -13.92
CA ILE A 59 -14.55 -9.35 -13.99
C ILE A 59 -15.76 -9.12 -14.89
N ARG A 60 -16.39 -7.96 -14.78
CA ARG A 60 -17.63 -7.68 -15.49
C ARG A 60 -17.45 -7.66 -17.01
N THR A 61 -16.33 -7.16 -17.50
CA THR A 61 -16.13 -6.91 -18.93
C THR A 61 -15.04 -7.78 -19.55
N GLY A 62 -14.16 -8.36 -18.72
CA GLY A 62 -13.00 -9.09 -19.22
C GLY A 62 -11.88 -8.18 -19.71
N GLU A 63 -12.02 -6.87 -19.59
CA GLU A 63 -10.93 -5.95 -19.94
C GLU A 63 -9.73 -6.20 -19.07
N GLU A 64 -8.53 -5.93 -19.62
CA GLU A 64 -7.28 -6.22 -18.93
C GLU A 64 -6.39 -5.02 -18.84
N ASP A 65 -5.54 -5.03 -17.81
CA ASP A 65 -4.45 -4.09 -17.59
C ASP A 65 -4.96 -2.64 -17.55
N ASP A 66 -4.40 -1.73 -18.35
CA ASP A 66 -4.78 -0.32 -18.27
C ASP A 66 -6.27 -0.10 -18.53
N ALA A 67 -6.89 -0.91 -19.34
CA ALA A 67 -8.33 -0.81 -19.58
C ALA A 67 -9.16 -1.28 -18.39
N ALA A 68 -8.56 -2.00 -17.46
CA ALA A 68 -9.24 -2.56 -16.30
C ALA A 68 -9.13 -1.69 -15.04
N ILE A 69 -8.30 -0.68 -15.07
CA ILE A 69 -8.12 0.16 -13.88
C ILE A 69 -8.89 1.47 -13.96
#